data_9798d70813316bdbfd481d65ad9f5ffc
#
_entry.id   9798d70813316bdbfd481d65ad9f5ffc
#
_cell.length_a   1.000
_cell.length_b   1.000
_cell.length_c   1.000
_cell.angle_alpha   90.00
_cell.angle_beta   90.00
_cell.angle_gamma   90.00
#
_symmetry.space_group_name_H-M   'P 1'
#
loop_
_entity.id
_entity.type
_entity.pdbx_description
1 polymer ?
#
loop_
_entity_poly.entity_id
_entity_poly.type
_entity_poly.pdbx_seq_one_letter_code
_entity_poly.pdbx_strand_id
1 'polypeptide(L)'
;MTTIPSFDELPSVPGHPQTKCSWGIFDKNGQKDLYGTLNFITPDIERSAATEIRHGISVSLNWPLGAIKSKGHFRKHLSHNVVKLEDPATGKGFGFDDEVDFNTQGSSQWDSLCHFQHLPSGLSYNGFKPTVETLQANTDLPTLDHWHSRGGLTGRGVLIDFKSYAAAKGIQYSPFSAFRISATDIEAVAAHQGTTFHKGDILIIRFGVTEALGQMNGDEQAAAMAPLRCCGIEGTEDMARWLWNRQFAAVASDNIAVEAMPPIIDGVERPPTEFVLHQWCLSLLGMPLGELWDLKALAKECKKVGRYSFLLTSAPLNVPGAVGSPPNALAIL
;
A
#
# COMPACT_ATOMS: atom_id res chain seq x y z
N MET A 1 -9.59 -5.67 -26.44
CA MET A 1 -8.80 -5.50 -25.18
C MET A 1 -7.35 -5.74 -25.54
N THR A 2 -6.45 -4.82 -25.21
CA THR A 2 -5.01 -5.02 -25.41
C THR A 2 -4.57 -6.17 -24.51
N THR A 3 -3.91 -7.19 -25.07
CA THR A 3 -3.35 -8.29 -24.28
C THR A 3 -2.23 -7.72 -23.40
N ILE A 4 -2.31 -7.92 -22.10
CA ILE A 4 -1.25 -7.51 -21.18
C ILE A 4 -0.08 -8.49 -21.34
N PRO A 5 1.13 -8.00 -21.67
CA PRO A 5 2.29 -8.87 -21.83
C PRO A 5 2.69 -9.49 -20.48
N SER A 6 3.34 -10.66 -20.53
CA SER A 6 4.04 -11.21 -19.36
C SER A 6 5.18 -10.29 -18.93
N PHE A 7 5.69 -10.48 -17.71
CA PHE A 7 6.80 -9.65 -17.20
C PHE A 7 8.02 -9.67 -18.14
N ASP A 8 8.36 -10.83 -18.69
CA ASP A 8 9.54 -10.97 -19.56
C ASP A 8 9.38 -10.29 -20.92
N GLU A 9 8.13 -10.09 -21.36
CA GLU A 9 7.78 -9.38 -22.60
C GLU A 9 7.63 -7.88 -22.41
N LEU A 10 7.71 -7.37 -21.17
CA LEU A 10 7.64 -5.93 -20.90
C LEU A 10 8.78 -5.17 -21.61
N PRO A 11 8.54 -3.93 -22.03
CA PRO A 11 9.61 -3.06 -22.52
C PRO A 11 10.66 -2.83 -21.44
N SER A 12 11.81 -2.34 -21.85
CA SER A 12 12.89 -1.93 -20.94
C SER A 12 12.85 -0.43 -20.68
N VAL A 13 13.33 -0.04 -19.50
CA VAL A 13 13.51 1.38 -19.17
C VAL A 13 14.47 2.03 -20.16
N PRO A 14 14.15 3.19 -20.73
CA PRO A 14 15.06 3.91 -21.63
C PRO A 14 16.44 4.13 -20.99
N GLY A 15 17.48 3.68 -21.67
CA GLY A 15 18.87 3.74 -21.17
C GLY A 15 19.26 2.60 -20.21
N HIS A 16 18.32 1.72 -19.81
CA HIS A 16 18.56 0.59 -18.90
C HIS A 16 17.97 -0.70 -19.49
N PRO A 17 18.59 -1.30 -20.52
CA PRO A 17 18.02 -2.41 -21.30
C PRO A 17 17.78 -3.70 -20.48
N GLN A 18 18.40 -3.84 -19.32
CA GLN A 18 18.21 -4.99 -18.44
C GLN A 18 17.04 -4.83 -17.48
N THR A 19 16.50 -3.61 -17.34
CA THR A 19 15.42 -3.32 -16.40
C THR A 19 14.08 -3.23 -17.12
N LYS A 20 13.15 -4.13 -16.79
CA LYS A 20 11.79 -4.17 -17.35
C LYS A 20 10.92 -3.08 -16.73
N CYS A 21 9.93 -2.57 -17.49
CA CYS A 21 8.93 -1.64 -16.98
C CYS A 21 7.61 -1.79 -17.76
N SER A 22 6.51 -1.35 -17.16
CA SER A 22 5.19 -1.34 -17.82
C SER A 22 4.88 -0.01 -18.53
N TRP A 23 5.87 0.85 -18.69
CA TRP A 23 5.67 2.19 -19.24
C TRP A 23 5.10 2.13 -20.66
N GLY A 24 4.06 2.92 -20.91
CA GLY A 24 3.34 2.95 -22.19
C GLY A 24 2.28 1.86 -22.34
N ILE A 25 2.25 0.81 -21.50
CA ILE A 25 1.29 -0.32 -21.63
C ILE A 25 -0.16 0.14 -21.49
N PHE A 26 -0.41 1.11 -20.63
CA PHE A 26 -1.74 1.64 -20.32
C PHE A 26 -2.02 2.99 -20.98
N ASP A 27 -1.08 3.53 -21.76
CA ASP A 27 -1.26 4.81 -22.46
C ASP A 27 -2.43 4.75 -23.45
N LYS A 28 -3.19 5.84 -23.54
CA LYS A 28 -4.36 5.93 -24.41
C LYS A 28 -4.35 7.26 -25.18
N ASN A 29 -4.64 7.19 -26.48
CA ASN A 29 -4.80 8.38 -27.32
C ASN A 29 -3.60 9.36 -27.28
N GLY A 30 -2.38 8.83 -27.12
CA GLY A 30 -1.17 9.64 -27.01
C GLY A 30 -0.96 10.31 -25.63
N GLN A 31 -1.83 10.03 -24.68
CA GLN A 31 -1.68 10.50 -23.30
C GLN A 31 -1.06 9.42 -22.42
N LYS A 32 -0.10 9.84 -21.60
CA LYS A 32 0.51 8.96 -20.60
C LYS A 32 -0.50 8.56 -19.53
N ASP A 33 -0.48 7.28 -19.19
CA ASP A 33 -1.28 6.76 -18.10
C ASP A 33 -0.76 7.23 -16.74
N LEU A 34 -1.71 7.50 -15.82
CA LEU A 34 -1.45 7.96 -14.45
C LEU A 34 -1.86 6.94 -13.37
N TYR A 35 -2.44 5.81 -13.77
CA TYR A 35 -3.08 4.85 -12.86
C TYR A 35 -2.33 3.53 -12.70
N GLY A 36 -1.42 3.21 -13.62
CA GLY A 36 -0.65 1.97 -13.58
C GLY A 36 -1.53 0.72 -13.54
N THR A 37 -1.20 -0.20 -12.64
CA THR A 37 -1.91 -1.48 -12.50
C THR A 37 -3.37 -1.36 -12.03
N LEU A 38 -3.80 -0.19 -11.52
CA LEU A 38 -5.23 0.04 -11.27
C LEU A 38 -6.08 -0.09 -12.53
N ASN A 39 -5.49 0.02 -13.73
CA ASN A 39 -6.15 -0.28 -15.00
C ASN A 39 -6.56 -1.75 -15.13
N PHE A 40 -6.06 -2.67 -14.31
CA PHE A 40 -6.55 -4.05 -14.24
C PHE A 40 -7.97 -4.13 -13.68
N ILE A 41 -8.39 -3.18 -12.86
CA ILE A 41 -9.75 -3.11 -12.34
C ILE A 41 -10.65 -2.47 -13.41
N THR A 42 -11.23 -3.34 -14.24
CA THR A 42 -12.23 -2.93 -15.24
C THR A 42 -13.63 -2.87 -14.61
N PRO A 43 -14.63 -2.21 -15.25
CA PRO A 43 -16.00 -2.22 -14.74
C PRO A 43 -16.60 -3.61 -14.51
N ASP A 44 -16.17 -4.62 -15.29
CA ASP A 44 -16.61 -6.01 -15.10
C ASP A 44 -16.00 -6.63 -13.85
N ILE A 45 -14.70 -6.36 -13.58
CA ILE A 45 -14.01 -6.81 -12.37
C ILE A 45 -14.59 -6.14 -11.14
N GLU A 46 -14.89 -4.84 -11.22
CA GLU A 46 -15.52 -4.10 -10.12
C GLU A 46 -16.92 -4.65 -9.80
N ARG A 47 -17.74 -4.91 -10.84
CA ARG A 47 -19.05 -5.55 -10.65
C ARG A 47 -18.92 -6.95 -10.03
N SER A 48 -17.94 -7.72 -10.46
CA SER A 48 -17.67 -9.05 -9.88
C SER A 48 -17.25 -8.93 -8.42
N ALA A 49 -16.42 -7.93 -8.07
CA ALA A 49 -16.00 -7.69 -6.70
C ALA A 49 -17.18 -7.39 -5.75
N ALA A 50 -18.25 -6.73 -6.24
CA ALA A 50 -19.44 -6.47 -5.44
C ALA A 50 -20.14 -7.77 -4.97
N THR A 51 -19.95 -8.90 -5.65
CA THR A 51 -20.49 -10.21 -5.23
C THR A 51 -19.77 -10.81 -4.03
N GLU A 52 -18.66 -10.21 -3.61
CA GLU A 52 -17.93 -10.57 -2.40
C GLU A 52 -18.71 -10.20 -1.12
N ILE A 53 -19.67 -9.29 -1.18
CA ILE A 53 -20.53 -8.95 -0.03
C ILE A 53 -21.50 -10.11 0.19
N ARG A 54 -21.27 -10.90 1.25
CA ARG A 54 -22.12 -12.06 1.59
C ARG A 54 -22.62 -12.06 3.03
N HIS A 55 -21.93 -11.36 3.91
CA HIS A 55 -22.20 -11.35 5.35
C HIS A 55 -22.68 -9.99 5.86
N GLY A 56 -22.49 -8.92 5.08
CA GLY A 56 -22.83 -7.56 5.49
C GLY A 56 -21.97 -7.04 6.65
N ILE A 57 -20.71 -7.51 6.74
CA ILE A 57 -19.77 -7.13 7.78
C ILE A 57 -18.76 -6.15 7.18
N SER A 58 -18.73 -4.92 7.71
CA SER A 58 -17.76 -3.90 7.30
C SER A 58 -16.64 -3.77 8.32
N VAL A 59 -15.41 -3.67 7.84
CA VAL A 59 -14.20 -3.52 8.67
C VAL A 59 -13.36 -2.38 8.11
N SER A 60 -13.11 -1.33 8.93
CA SER A 60 -12.13 -0.29 8.60
C SER A 60 -10.71 -0.85 8.71
N LEU A 61 -9.90 -0.52 7.72
CA LEU A 61 -8.50 -0.97 7.63
C LEU A 61 -7.51 0.16 7.98
N ASN A 62 -8.02 1.27 8.51
CA ASN A 62 -7.20 2.43 8.86
C ASN A 62 -6.73 2.32 10.30
N TRP A 63 -5.43 2.31 10.49
CA TRP A 63 -4.82 2.47 11.81
C TRP A 63 -4.98 3.92 12.25
N PRO A 64 -5.19 4.23 13.55
CA PRO A 64 -5.42 5.61 13.99
C PRO A 64 -4.28 6.54 13.55
N LEU A 65 -4.61 7.74 13.12
CA LEU A 65 -3.62 8.81 12.95
C LEU A 65 -2.94 9.05 14.31
N GLY A 66 -1.61 9.23 14.32
CA GLY A 66 -0.86 9.37 15.56
C GLY A 66 -0.64 8.07 16.35
N ALA A 67 -0.96 6.89 15.79
CA ALA A 67 -0.67 5.60 16.42
C ALA A 67 0.84 5.34 16.58
N ILE A 68 1.68 5.91 15.72
CA ILE A 68 3.13 5.98 15.94
C ILE A 68 3.41 7.10 16.94
N LYS A 69 3.81 6.72 18.15
CA LYS A 69 4.06 7.60 19.30
C LYS A 69 5.55 7.92 19.49
N SER A 70 6.42 7.23 18.75
CA SER A 70 7.88 7.36 18.86
C SER A 70 8.34 8.75 18.43
N LYS A 71 8.99 9.50 19.31
CA LYS A 71 9.58 10.80 19.01
C LYS A 71 10.76 10.76 18.04
N GLY A 72 11.35 9.59 17.82
CA GLY A 72 12.45 9.37 16.87
C GLY A 72 11.99 9.08 15.44
N HIS A 73 10.68 9.02 15.19
CA HIS A 73 10.15 8.81 13.85
C HIS A 73 10.41 10.04 12.97
N PHE A 74 10.91 9.83 11.75
CA PHE A 74 11.31 10.92 10.85
C PHE A 74 10.14 11.68 10.21
N ARG A 75 8.90 11.16 10.31
CA ARG A 75 7.69 11.79 9.81
C ARG A 75 7.03 12.65 10.90
N LYS A 76 6.42 13.76 10.49
CA LYS A 76 5.71 14.67 11.40
C LYS A 76 4.56 13.95 12.09
N HIS A 77 4.50 14.09 13.41
CA HIS A 77 3.41 13.55 14.22
C HIS A 77 2.10 14.31 13.98
N LEU A 78 0.99 13.66 14.30
CA LEU A 78 -0.32 14.28 14.32
C LEU A 78 -0.35 15.42 15.37
N SER A 79 -0.72 16.62 14.93
CA SER A 79 -1.24 17.68 15.78
C SER A 79 -2.75 17.77 15.55
N HIS A 80 -3.52 17.70 16.61
CA HIS A 80 -4.98 17.82 16.59
C HIS A 80 -5.39 18.95 17.51
N ASN A 81 -6.07 19.95 16.97
CA ASN A 81 -6.58 21.11 17.69
C ASN A 81 -8.11 21.15 17.55
N VAL A 82 -8.79 21.17 18.70
CA VAL A 82 -10.25 21.33 18.73
C VAL A 82 -10.56 22.81 18.92
N VAL A 83 -11.25 23.41 17.98
CA VAL A 83 -11.63 24.81 17.96
C VAL A 83 -13.06 24.96 18.43
N LYS A 84 -13.28 25.74 19.48
CA LYS A 84 -14.62 26.09 19.93
C LYS A 84 -15.24 27.14 19.00
N LEU A 85 -16.42 26.84 18.48
CA LEU A 85 -17.18 27.81 17.69
C LEU A 85 -18.03 28.68 18.62
N GLU A 86 -17.84 30.00 18.53
CA GLU A 86 -18.53 30.97 19.34
C GLU A 86 -19.21 32.04 18.47
N ASP A 87 -20.39 32.47 18.90
CA ASP A 87 -21.05 33.64 18.33
C ASP A 87 -20.20 34.91 18.61
N PRO A 88 -19.72 35.60 17.57
CA PRO A 88 -18.87 36.76 17.75
C PRO A 88 -19.52 37.93 18.53
N ALA A 89 -20.85 38.02 18.52
CA ALA A 89 -21.60 39.08 19.19
C ALA A 89 -21.85 38.79 20.67
N THR A 90 -21.99 37.55 21.05
CA THR A 90 -22.42 37.14 22.41
C THR A 90 -21.36 36.29 23.14
N GLY A 91 -20.34 35.80 22.45
CA GLY A 91 -19.36 34.85 22.98
C GLY A 91 -19.97 33.49 23.37
N LYS A 92 -21.22 33.22 23.00
CA LYS A 92 -21.89 31.94 23.31
C LYS A 92 -21.37 30.88 22.41
N GLY A 93 -20.83 29.81 23.00
CA GLY A 93 -20.41 28.63 22.25
C GLY A 93 -21.59 27.86 21.68
N PHE A 94 -21.47 27.36 20.42
CA PHE A 94 -22.51 26.59 19.73
C PHE A 94 -22.00 25.33 19.03
N GLY A 95 -20.69 25.04 19.05
CA GLY A 95 -20.13 23.85 18.42
C GLY A 95 -18.62 23.75 18.56
N PHE A 96 -18.05 22.79 17.84
CA PHE A 96 -16.61 22.54 17.76
C PHE A 96 -16.22 22.19 16.33
N ASP A 97 -15.02 22.62 15.92
CA ASP A 97 -14.34 22.20 14.71
C ASP A 97 -13.02 21.52 15.06
N ASP A 98 -12.52 20.73 14.10
CA ASP A 98 -11.24 20.04 14.20
C ASP A 98 -10.24 20.58 13.17
N GLU A 99 -9.04 20.88 13.62
CA GLU A 99 -7.88 21.16 12.77
C GLU A 99 -6.86 20.05 12.97
N VAL A 100 -6.37 19.45 11.87
CA VAL A 100 -5.34 18.41 11.92
C VAL A 100 -4.16 18.78 11.05
N ASP A 101 -2.95 18.52 11.57
CA ASP A 101 -1.69 18.71 10.86
C ASP A 101 -0.82 17.47 11.10
N PHE A 102 -0.47 16.74 10.03
CA PHE A 102 0.25 15.47 10.10
C PHE A 102 0.99 15.17 8.78
N ASN A 103 1.94 14.24 8.83
CA ASN A 103 2.48 13.64 7.62
C ASN A 103 1.52 12.54 7.12
N THR A 104 1.09 12.63 5.87
CA THR A 104 0.09 11.72 5.26
C THR A 104 0.52 10.25 5.23
N GLN A 105 1.79 9.97 5.44
CA GLN A 105 2.38 8.64 5.54
C GLN A 105 2.82 8.29 6.98
N GLY A 106 2.33 9.02 7.98
CA GLY A 106 2.61 8.79 9.41
C GLY A 106 1.75 7.69 10.05
N SER A 107 0.84 7.06 9.32
CA SER A 107 -0.01 5.94 9.71
C SER A 107 -0.37 5.11 8.49
N SER A 108 -1.52 4.40 8.49
CA SER A 108 -1.99 3.69 7.30
C SER A 108 -1.98 4.59 6.08
N GLN A 109 -1.45 4.11 4.97
CA GLN A 109 -1.24 4.93 3.78
C GLN A 109 -1.37 4.12 2.49
N TRP A 110 -1.61 4.84 1.38
CA TRP A 110 -1.21 4.49 0.04
C TRP A 110 -0.05 5.36 -0.38
N ASP A 111 0.90 4.76 -1.08
CA ASP A 111 1.94 5.46 -1.80
C ASP A 111 1.54 5.63 -3.26
N SER A 112 1.68 6.86 -3.77
CA SER A 112 1.49 7.15 -5.18
C SER A 112 2.65 6.62 -6.02
N LEU A 113 2.45 6.58 -7.33
CA LEU A 113 3.48 6.16 -8.29
C LEU A 113 4.62 7.19 -8.44
N CYS A 114 4.55 8.31 -7.70
CA CYS A 114 5.60 9.32 -7.58
C CYS A 114 6.37 9.25 -6.26
N HIS A 115 5.93 8.39 -5.31
CA HIS A 115 6.54 8.36 -3.98
C HIS A 115 7.99 7.88 -4.00
N PHE A 116 8.29 6.88 -4.81
CA PHE A 116 9.64 6.33 -4.93
C PHE A 116 10.05 6.26 -6.41
N GLN A 117 11.29 6.62 -6.72
CA GLN A 117 11.81 6.64 -8.08
C GLN A 117 12.66 5.39 -8.37
N HIS A 118 12.76 5.00 -9.64
CA HIS A 118 13.78 4.07 -10.08
C HIS A 118 15.15 4.77 -9.97
N LEU A 119 15.96 4.37 -9.00
CA LEU A 119 17.17 5.07 -8.61
C LEU A 119 18.16 5.29 -9.77
N PRO A 120 18.44 4.28 -10.64
CA PRO A 120 19.40 4.47 -11.73
C PRO A 120 18.96 5.51 -12.77
N SER A 121 17.65 5.65 -13.04
CA SER A 121 17.15 6.63 -14.03
C SER A 121 16.68 7.94 -13.42
N GLY A 122 16.38 7.98 -12.11
CA GLY A 122 15.76 9.11 -11.44
C GLY A 122 14.33 9.40 -11.90
N LEU A 123 13.64 8.39 -12.48
CA LEU A 123 12.29 8.54 -13.02
C LEU A 123 11.28 7.76 -12.19
N SER A 124 10.07 8.26 -12.13
CA SER A 124 8.89 7.59 -11.60
C SER A 124 8.14 6.86 -12.72
N TYR A 125 6.99 6.23 -12.34
CA TYR A 125 6.15 5.50 -13.27
C TYR A 125 5.96 6.26 -14.58
N ASN A 126 5.92 5.50 -15.68
CA ASN A 126 5.70 5.98 -17.05
C ASN A 126 6.69 7.07 -17.52
N GLY A 127 7.89 7.08 -16.91
CA GLY A 127 8.96 8.00 -17.27
C GLY A 127 8.71 9.45 -16.85
N PHE A 128 7.86 9.68 -15.86
CA PHE A 128 7.71 10.99 -15.25
C PHE A 128 8.91 11.34 -14.36
N LYS A 129 9.19 12.63 -14.25
CA LYS A 129 10.27 13.17 -13.42
C LYS A 129 9.68 14.16 -12.40
N PRO A 130 9.12 13.69 -11.27
CA PRO A 130 8.56 14.59 -10.27
C PRO A 130 9.66 15.42 -9.60
N THR A 131 9.33 16.67 -9.30
CA THR A 131 10.09 17.57 -8.43
C THR A 131 9.13 18.16 -7.40
N VAL A 132 9.65 18.78 -6.34
CA VAL A 132 8.81 19.45 -5.34
C VAL A 132 7.91 20.49 -6.03
N GLU A 133 8.48 21.28 -6.95
CA GLU A 133 7.77 22.35 -7.66
C GLU A 133 6.64 21.78 -8.54
N THR A 134 6.90 20.70 -9.30
CA THR A 134 5.90 20.11 -10.18
C THR A 134 4.79 19.41 -9.41
N LEU A 135 5.10 18.76 -8.29
CA LEU A 135 4.09 18.15 -7.41
C LEU A 135 3.22 19.22 -6.73
N GLN A 136 3.81 20.32 -6.26
CA GLN A 136 3.08 21.44 -5.65
C GLN A 136 2.27 22.27 -6.65
N ALA A 137 2.71 22.30 -7.92
CA ALA A 137 1.98 22.98 -8.99
C ALA A 137 0.77 22.20 -9.52
N ASN A 138 0.50 21.01 -9.00
CA ASN A 138 -0.58 20.14 -9.44
C ASN A 138 -0.54 19.89 -10.97
N THR A 139 0.57 19.35 -11.45
CA THR A 139 0.73 18.94 -12.83
C THR A 139 0.21 17.50 -13.04
N ASP A 140 0.09 17.08 -14.31
CA ASP A 140 -0.34 15.71 -14.68
C ASP A 140 0.74 14.66 -14.33
N LEU A 141 0.98 14.48 -13.03
CA LEU A 141 1.86 13.45 -12.47
C LEU A 141 1.01 12.32 -11.86
N PRO A 142 1.49 11.08 -11.82
CA PRO A 142 0.72 9.94 -11.31
C PRO A 142 0.61 9.94 -9.77
N THR A 143 -0.11 10.93 -9.24
CA THR A 143 -0.38 11.20 -7.83
C THR A 143 -1.77 10.69 -7.41
N LEU A 144 -2.05 10.67 -6.09
CA LEU A 144 -3.24 10.01 -5.56
C LEU A 144 -4.57 10.75 -5.83
N ASP A 145 -4.52 12.05 -6.09
CA ASP A 145 -5.71 12.84 -6.43
C ASP A 145 -6.38 12.36 -7.72
N HIS A 146 -5.60 11.82 -8.69
CA HIS A 146 -6.16 11.22 -9.90
C HIS A 146 -7.08 10.03 -9.63
N TRP A 147 -6.95 9.34 -8.47
CA TRP A 147 -7.85 8.25 -8.12
C TRP A 147 -9.31 8.72 -7.99
N HIS A 148 -9.53 9.99 -7.60
CA HIS A 148 -10.88 10.56 -7.52
C HIS A 148 -11.52 10.68 -8.91
N SER A 149 -10.74 10.99 -9.94
CA SER A 149 -11.25 11.07 -11.32
C SER A 149 -11.74 9.72 -11.86
N ARG A 150 -11.22 8.60 -11.35
CA ARG A 150 -11.70 7.25 -11.68
C ARG A 150 -12.77 6.71 -10.74
N GLY A 151 -13.18 7.46 -9.70
CA GLY A 151 -14.17 7.04 -8.70
C GLY A 151 -13.59 6.35 -7.46
N GLY A 152 -12.31 6.55 -7.17
CA GLY A 152 -11.58 5.87 -6.09
C GLY A 152 -11.07 4.49 -6.49
N LEU A 153 -10.81 3.65 -5.51
CA LEU A 153 -10.44 2.25 -5.67
C LEU A 153 -11.60 1.38 -5.17
N THR A 154 -12.19 0.60 -6.05
CA THR A 154 -13.18 -0.44 -5.70
C THR A 154 -12.78 -1.72 -6.40
N GLY A 155 -12.61 -2.81 -5.65
CA GLY A 155 -12.17 -4.08 -6.22
C GLY A 155 -12.24 -5.22 -5.21
N ARG A 156 -11.81 -6.40 -5.63
CA ARG A 156 -11.72 -7.56 -4.74
C ARG A 156 -10.41 -7.49 -3.95
N GLY A 157 -10.51 -7.38 -2.61
CA GLY A 157 -9.40 -7.56 -1.70
C GLY A 157 -9.21 -9.04 -1.34
N VAL A 158 -7.95 -9.47 -1.24
CA VAL A 158 -7.58 -10.82 -0.78
C VAL A 158 -6.60 -10.70 0.37
N LEU A 159 -7.00 -11.20 1.55
CA LEU A 159 -6.15 -11.22 2.73
C LEU A 159 -5.28 -12.48 2.76
N ILE A 160 -3.98 -12.32 2.82
CA ILE A 160 -2.99 -13.32 3.16
C ILE A 160 -2.61 -13.14 4.63
N ASP A 161 -3.23 -13.92 5.50
CA ASP A 161 -2.97 -13.86 6.95
C ASP A 161 -1.75 -14.71 7.33
N PHE A 162 -0.56 -14.20 6.97
CA PHE A 162 0.71 -14.89 7.29
C PHE A 162 0.89 -15.08 8.79
N LYS A 163 0.48 -14.11 9.61
CA LYS A 163 0.60 -14.23 11.08
C LYS A 163 -0.12 -15.46 11.62
N SER A 164 -1.37 -15.70 11.21
CA SER A 164 -2.13 -16.87 11.66
C SER A 164 -1.58 -18.18 11.07
N TYR A 165 -1.15 -18.16 9.81
CA TYR A 165 -0.50 -19.29 9.15
C TYR A 165 0.79 -19.68 9.85
N ALA A 166 1.67 -18.74 10.15
CA ALA A 166 2.92 -18.98 10.84
C ALA A 166 2.68 -19.63 12.22
N ALA A 167 1.72 -19.12 12.99
CA ALA A 167 1.32 -19.71 14.26
C ALA A 167 0.82 -21.16 14.09
N ALA A 168 0.01 -21.44 13.08
CA ALA A 168 -0.51 -22.78 12.80
C ALA A 168 0.58 -23.76 12.34
N LYS A 169 1.64 -23.26 11.69
CA LYS A 169 2.76 -24.07 11.20
C LYS A 169 3.96 -24.10 12.13
N GLY A 170 3.91 -23.43 13.27
CA GLY A 170 5.03 -23.34 14.22
C GLY A 170 6.21 -22.50 13.68
N ILE A 171 5.98 -21.66 12.69
CA ILE A 171 7.00 -20.76 12.14
C ILE A 171 7.22 -19.60 13.13
N GLN A 172 8.44 -19.46 13.61
CA GLN A 172 8.81 -18.40 14.55
C GLN A 172 9.38 -17.20 13.77
N TYR A 173 8.82 -16.02 13.98
CA TYR A 173 9.35 -14.76 13.46
C TYR A 173 8.99 -13.61 14.42
N SER A 174 9.67 -12.49 14.28
CA SER A 174 9.30 -11.23 14.92
C SER A 174 8.90 -10.21 13.87
N PRO A 175 7.86 -9.40 14.11
CA PRO A 175 7.51 -8.27 13.24
C PRO A 175 8.70 -7.32 12.97
N PHE A 176 9.61 -7.17 13.94
CA PHE A 176 10.79 -6.31 13.87
C PHE A 176 12.09 -7.10 13.57
N SER A 177 11.97 -8.21 12.87
CA SER A 177 13.10 -8.96 12.30
C SER A 177 13.10 -8.80 10.78
N ALA A 178 14.23 -9.11 10.14
CA ALA A 178 14.32 -9.12 8.69
C ALA A 178 13.76 -10.43 8.08
N PHE A 179 12.68 -10.97 8.65
CA PHE A 179 12.02 -12.16 8.15
C PHE A 179 11.34 -11.88 6.80
N ARG A 180 11.58 -12.73 5.82
CA ARG A 180 11.09 -12.56 4.45
C ARG A 180 10.20 -13.71 4.06
N ILE A 181 9.12 -13.42 3.33
CA ILE A 181 8.30 -14.43 2.69
C ILE A 181 8.39 -14.29 1.17
N SER A 182 8.54 -15.41 0.51
CA SER A 182 8.59 -15.51 -0.94
C SER A 182 7.20 -15.55 -1.56
N ALA A 183 7.12 -15.46 -2.88
CA ALA A 183 5.88 -15.71 -3.62
C ALA A 183 5.33 -17.12 -3.34
N THR A 184 6.21 -18.12 -3.18
CA THR A 184 5.81 -19.49 -2.83
C THR A 184 5.17 -19.56 -1.45
N ASP A 185 5.67 -18.77 -0.47
CA ASP A 185 5.07 -18.70 0.86
C ASP A 185 3.67 -18.06 0.80
N ILE A 186 3.50 -17.00 0.00
CA ILE A 186 2.19 -16.36 -0.20
C ILE A 186 1.18 -17.35 -0.80
N GLU A 187 1.59 -18.12 -1.83
CA GLU A 187 0.75 -19.17 -2.42
C GLU A 187 0.42 -20.29 -1.41
N ALA A 188 1.38 -20.66 -0.54
CA ALA A 188 1.14 -21.66 0.51
C ALA A 188 0.13 -21.16 1.56
N VAL A 189 0.17 -19.87 1.93
CA VAL A 189 -0.84 -19.26 2.81
C VAL A 189 -2.20 -19.24 2.13
N ALA A 190 -2.27 -18.83 0.87
CA ALA A 190 -3.51 -18.79 0.09
C ALA A 190 -4.15 -20.20 0.00
N ALA A 191 -3.35 -21.22 -0.32
CA ALA A 191 -3.81 -22.62 -0.34
C ALA A 191 -4.31 -23.08 1.04
N HIS A 192 -3.61 -22.73 2.12
CA HIS A 192 -4.03 -23.06 3.49
C HIS A 192 -5.36 -22.41 3.87
N GLN A 193 -5.61 -21.19 3.38
CA GLN A 193 -6.85 -20.43 3.58
C GLN A 193 -7.98 -20.84 2.61
N GLY A 194 -7.71 -21.68 1.62
CA GLY A 194 -8.67 -22.01 0.57
C GLY A 194 -9.00 -20.82 -0.34
N THR A 195 -8.05 -19.92 -0.52
CA THR A 195 -8.21 -18.66 -1.29
C THR A 195 -7.45 -18.77 -2.61
N THR A 196 -8.01 -18.17 -3.67
CA THR A 196 -7.39 -18.08 -5.00
C THR A 196 -7.23 -16.62 -5.42
N PHE A 197 -6.22 -16.34 -6.23
CA PHE A 197 -5.99 -15.04 -6.81
C PHE A 197 -6.67 -14.89 -8.16
N HIS A 198 -7.23 -13.69 -8.40
CA HIS A 198 -7.83 -13.32 -9.67
C HIS A 198 -7.16 -12.04 -10.20
N LYS A 199 -7.25 -11.84 -11.51
CA LYS A 199 -6.83 -10.60 -12.13
C LYS A 199 -7.55 -9.40 -11.51
N GLY A 200 -6.78 -8.34 -11.19
CA GLY A 200 -7.31 -7.11 -10.62
C GLY A 200 -7.52 -7.18 -9.10
N ASP A 201 -7.14 -8.29 -8.44
CA ASP A 201 -7.16 -8.36 -6.98
C ASP A 201 -6.23 -7.33 -6.34
N ILE A 202 -6.62 -6.86 -5.17
CA ILE A 202 -5.76 -6.11 -4.25
C ILE A 202 -5.21 -7.12 -3.23
N LEU A 203 -3.91 -7.38 -3.30
CA LEU A 203 -3.21 -8.29 -2.39
C LEU A 203 -2.97 -7.59 -1.06
N ILE A 204 -3.45 -8.17 0.04
CA ILE A 204 -3.30 -7.60 1.38
C ILE A 204 -2.64 -8.65 2.29
N ILE A 205 -1.50 -8.30 2.92
CA ILE A 205 -0.68 -9.25 3.68
C ILE A 205 -0.58 -8.81 5.13
N ARG A 206 -0.97 -9.69 6.05
CA ARG A 206 -0.90 -9.45 7.50
C ARG A 206 0.29 -10.15 8.12
N PHE A 207 1.19 -9.36 8.70
CA PHE A 207 2.34 -9.81 9.51
C PHE A 207 2.15 -9.58 11.02
N GLY A 208 1.30 -8.64 11.42
CA GLY A 208 1.06 -8.26 12.80
C GLY A 208 1.92 -7.11 13.31
N VAL A 209 2.49 -6.29 12.41
CA VAL A 209 3.36 -5.16 12.78
C VAL A 209 2.57 -4.05 13.47
N THR A 210 1.46 -3.58 12.87
CA THR A 210 0.60 -2.56 13.51
C THR A 210 0.03 -3.05 14.84
N GLU A 211 -0.29 -4.34 14.96
CA GLU A 211 -0.75 -4.92 16.22
C GLU A 211 0.33 -4.87 17.30
N ALA A 212 1.58 -5.19 16.94
CA ALA A 212 2.71 -5.17 17.87
C ALA A 212 3.01 -3.72 18.29
N LEU A 213 3.10 -2.78 17.34
CA LEU A 213 3.30 -1.35 17.63
C LEU A 213 2.17 -0.78 18.48
N GLY A 214 0.92 -1.19 18.24
CA GLY A 214 -0.24 -0.73 18.99
C GLY A 214 -0.25 -1.12 20.47
N GLN A 215 0.53 -2.14 20.87
CA GLN A 215 0.71 -2.57 22.28
C GLN A 215 1.85 -1.83 22.98
N MET A 216 2.66 -1.06 22.26
CA MET A 216 3.85 -0.39 22.74
C MET A 216 3.57 1.08 23.08
N ASN A 217 4.28 1.59 24.08
CA ASN A 217 4.40 3.04 24.30
C ASN A 217 5.42 3.65 23.31
N GLY A 218 5.62 4.98 23.36
CA GLY A 218 6.49 5.69 22.40
C GLY A 218 7.97 5.27 22.47
N ASP A 219 8.48 4.99 23.65
CA ASP A 219 9.89 4.59 23.84
C ASP A 219 10.11 3.13 23.38
N GLU A 220 9.15 2.26 23.64
CA GLU A 220 9.15 0.87 23.15
C GLU A 220 9.06 0.82 21.61
N GLN A 221 8.20 1.65 20.99
CA GLN A 221 8.13 1.77 19.54
C GLN A 221 9.47 2.28 18.98
N ALA A 222 10.09 3.29 19.62
CA ALA A 222 11.38 3.80 19.22
C ALA A 222 12.45 2.71 19.24
N ALA A 223 12.52 1.95 20.33
CA ALA A 223 13.48 0.85 20.49
C ALA A 223 13.24 -0.28 19.46
N ALA A 224 11.96 -0.61 19.17
CA ALA A 224 11.62 -1.65 18.19
C ALA A 224 11.96 -1.24 16.74
N MET A 225 11.78 0.04 16.38
CA MET A 225 12.01 0.55 15.03
C MET A 225 13.48 1.00 14.78
N ALA A 226 14.25 1.32 15.83
CA ALA A 226 15.62 1.81 15.71
C ALA A 226 16.56 0.92 14.88
N PRO A 227 16.46 -0.43 14.92
CA PRO A 227 17.31 -1.29 14.10
C PRO A 227 17.00 -1.24 12.60
N LEU A 228 15.92 -0.55 12.17
CA LEU A 228 15.43 -0.51 10.79
C LEU A 228 15.22 -1.93 10.21
N ARG A 229 14.68 -2.83 11.03
CA ARG A 229 14.33 -4.20 10.65
C ARG A 229 12.83 -4.39 10.73
N CYS A 230 12.24 -4.94 9.68
CA CYS A 230 10.83 -5.30 9.62
C CYS A 230 10.64 -6.53 8.74
N CYS A 231 9.76 -7.43 9.17
CA CYS A 231 9.34 -8.54 8.32
C CYS A 231 8.54 -8.03 7.12
N GLY A 232 8.53 -8.77 6.03
CA GLY A 232 7.80 -8.38 4.81
C GLY A 232 7.96 -9.42 3.71
N ILE A 233 7.50 -9.09 2.52
CA ILE A 233 7.76 -9.90 1.33
C ILE A 233 9.19 -9.68 0.83
N GLU A 234 9.72 -10.63 0.07
CA GLU A 234 11.06 -10.52 -0.50
C GLU A 234 11.16 -9.35 -1.47
N GLY A 235 12.17 -8.48 -1.27
CA GLY A 235 12.50 -7.41 -2.21
C GLY A 235 13.34 -7.96 -3.38
N THR A 236 12.70 -8.61 -4.36
CA THR A 236 13.36 -9.25 -5.51
C THR A 236 12.63 -8.99 -6.82
N GLU A 237 13.35 -9.12 -7.94
CA GLU A 237 12.74 -9.08 -9.27
C GLU A 237 11.73 -10.24 -9.47
N ASP A 238 12.01 -11.42 -8.91
CA ASP A 238 11.11 -12.57 -9.00
C ASP A 238 9.77 -12.30 -8.30
N MET A 239 9.78 -11.60 -7.16
CA MET A 239 8.55 -11.14 -6.51
C MET A 239 7.81 -10.13 -7.39
N ALA A 240 8.51 -9.15 -7.98
CA ALA A 240 7.91 -8.19 -8.89
C ALA A 240 7.31 -8.89 -10.14
N ARG A 241 8.01 -9.86 -10.69
CA ARG A 241 7.56 -10.73 -11.79
C ARG A 241 6.28 -11.49 -11.43
N TRP A 242 6.24 -12.09 -10.24
CA TRP A 242 5.08 -12.81 -9.76
C TRP A 242 3.88 -11.87 -9.58
N LEU A 243 4.07 -10.71 -8.94
CA LEU A 243 3.02 -9.71 -8.75
C LEU A 243 2.42 -9.23 -10.08
N TRP A 244 3.27 -8.93 -11.07
CA TRP A 244 2.83 -8.51 -12.40
C TRP A 244 2.10 -9.64 -13.14
N ASN A 245 2.65 -10.84 -13.19
CA ASN A 245 2.07 -11.96 -13.91
C ASN A 245 0.74 -12.44 -13.32
N ARG A 246 0.52 -12.25 -12.02
CA ARG A 246 -0.77 -12.42 -11.35
C ARG A 246 -1.75 -11.28 -11.66
N GLN A 247 -1.28 -10.20 -12.24
CA GLN A 247 -2.06 -9.00 -12.56
C GLN A 247 -2.77 -8.40 -11.33
N PHE A 248 -2.06 -8.32 -10.19
CA PHE A 248 -2.57 -7.59 -9.03
C PHE A 248 -2.69 -6.10 -9.34
N ALA A 249 -3.77 -5.47 -8.87
CA ALA A 249 -3.99 -4.04 -9.05
C ALA A 249 -3.21 -3.19 -8.05
N ALA A 250 -2.99 -3.70 -6.85
CA ALA A 250 -2.22 -3.06 -5.79
C ALA A 250 -1.78 -4.09 -4.75
N VAL A 251 -0.81 -3.74 -3.92
CA VAL A 251 -0.37 -4.53 -2.77
C VAL A 251 -0.42 -3.68 -1.52
N ALA A 252 -0.93 -4.22 -0.41
CA ALA A 252 -0.92 -3.55 0.89
C ALA A 252 -0.52 -4.51 2.00
N SER A 253 0.00 -3.96 3.10
CA SER A 253 0.28 -4.75 4.30
C SER A 253 0.19 -3.92 5.58
N ASP A 254 0.26 -4.60 6.71
CA ASP A 254 0.33 -3.97 8.03
C ASP A 254 1.77 -3.67 8.48
N ASN A 255 2.77 -3.89 7.62
CA ASN A 255 4.15 -3.54 7.91
C ASN A 255 4.53 -2.13 7.42
N ILE A 256 5.78 -1.73 7.68
CA ILE A 256 6.28 -0.37 7.48
C ILE A 256 6.66 -0.09 6.01
N ALA A 257 6.88 -1.14 5.20
CA ALA A 257 7.46 -1.00 3.87
C ALA A 257 6.98 -2.05 2.85
N VAL A 258 5.90 -2.79 3.12
CA VAL A 258 5.46 -3.95 2.34
C VAL A 258 6.57 -5.01 2.20
N GLU A 259 7.73 -4.64 1.66
CA GLU A 259 8.92 -5.51 1.59
C GLU A 259 9.67 -5.55 2.94
N ALA A 260 10.43 -6.61 3.15
CA ALA A 260 11.22 -6.78 4.35
C ALA A 260 12.40 -5.80 4.40
N MET A 261 12.67 -5.27 5.60
CA MET A 261 13.81 -4.40 5.87
C MET A 261 14.90 -5.15 6.65
N PRO A 262 16.19 -4.88 6.38
CA PRO A 262 16.73 -4.05 5.29
C PRO A 262 16.61 -4.74 3.93
N PRO A 263 16.62 -4.02 2.79
CA PRO A 263 16.72 -4.65 1.48
C PRO A 263 18.03 -5.46 1.36
N ILE A 264 18.01 -6.54 0.57
CA ILE A 264 19.21 -7.32 0.25
C ILE A 264 19.42 -7.26 -1.26
N ILE A 265 20.58 -6.74 -1.69
CA ILE A 265 21.00 -6.69 -3.09
C ILE A 265 22.33 -7.43 -3.19
N ASP A 266 22.42 -8.42 -4.08
CA ASP A 266 23.60 -9.28 -4.26
C ASP A 266 24.11 -9.91 -2.94
N GLY A 267 23.19 -10.32 -2.07
CA GLY A 267 23.50 -10.92 -0.77
C GLY A 267 23.97 -9.93 0.31
N VAL A 268 23.93 -8.62 0.03
CA VAL A 268 24.37 -7.55 0.96
C VAL A 268 23.17 -6.74 1.45
N GLU A 269 23.10 -6.51 2.76
CA GLU A 269 22.10 -5.61 3.35
C GLU A 269 22.37 -4.16 2.90
N ARG A 270 21.31 -3.47 2.48
CA ARG A 270 21.34 -2.09 1.98
C ARG A 270 20.44 -1.19 2.84
N PRO A 271 20.69 0.14 2.84
CA PRO A 271 19.81 1.06 3.54
C PRO A 271 18.39 1.11 2.92
N PRO A 272 17.36 1.53 3.68
CA PRO A 272 15.99 1.66 3.16
C PRO A 272 15.85 2.59 1.94
N THR A 273 16.82 3.48 1.71
CA THR A 273 16.86 4.31 0.49
C THR A 273 17.06 3.49 -0.79
N GLU A 274 17.40 2.20 -0.68
CA GLU A 274 17.62 1.29 -1.80
C GLU A 274 16.54 0.18 -1.87
N PHE A 275 15.33 0.42 -1.37
CA PHE A 275 14.23 -0.53 -1.48
C PHE A 275 14.05 -1.06 -2.91
N VAL A 276 13.89 -2.36 -3.03
CA VAL A 276 13.80 -3.07 -4.32
C VAL A 276 12.37 -3.04 -4.85
N LEU A 277 11.39 -3.48 -4.04
CA LEU A 277 10.00 -3.52 -4.48
C LEU A 277 9.37 -2.14 -4.59
N HIS A 278 9.80 -1.15 -3.82
CA HIS A 278 9.36 0.23 -4.06
C HIS A 278 9.71 0.71 -5.46
N GLN A 279 10.94 0.42 -5.93
CA GLN A 279 11.33 0.74 -7.30
C GLN A 279 10.52 -0.07 -8.31
N TRP A 280 10.40 -1.38 -8.12
CA TRP A 280 9.66 -2.25 -9.02
C TRP A 280 8.18 -1.90 -9.06
N CYS A 281 7.52 -1.84 -7.91
CA CYS A 281 6.07 -1.62 -7.86
C CYS A 281 5.72 -0.19 -8.28
N LEU A 282 6.24 0.83 -7.57
CA LEU A 282 5.81 2.21 -7.79
C LEU A 282 6.31 2.77 -9.11
N SER A 283 7.62 2.65 -9.39
CA SER A 283 8.23 3.32 -10.54
C SER A 283 8.15 2.50 -11.82
N LEU A 284 8.44 1.21 -11.76
CA LEU A 284 8.60 0.39 -12.96
C LEU A 284 7.30 -0.25 -13.43
N LEU A 285 6.51 -0.81 -12.52
CA LEU A 285 5.26 -1.51 -12.86
C LEU A 285 4.00 -0.64 -12.70
N GLY A 286 4.12 0.51 -12.03
CA GLY A 286 2.96 1.36 -11.75
C GLY A 286 1.96 0.71 -10.80
N MET A 287 2.43 -0.04 -9.79
CA MET A 287 1.62 -0.76 -8.80
C MET A 287 1.66 -0.02 -7.46
N PRO A 288 0.55 0.57 -7.01
CA PRO A 288 0.49 1.24 -5.70
C PRO A 288 0.79 0.30 -4.54
N LEU A 289 1.48 0.83 -3.53
CA LEU A 289 1.77 0.14 -2.27
C LEU A 289 0.99 0.75 -1.11
N GLY A 290 0.42 -0.11 -0.25
CA GLY A 290 -0.24 0.28 0.99
C GLY A 290 0.55 -0.20 2.21
N GLU A 291 0.71 0.67 3.22
CA GLU A 291 1.53 0.38 4.39
C GLU A 291 0.79 0.68 5.69
N LEU A 292 1.20 0.03 6.78
CA LEU A 292 0.68 0.23 8.13
C LEU A 292 -0.85 0.07 8.24
N TRP A 293 -1.46 -0.83 7.48
CA TRP A 293 -2.89 -1.07 7.55
C TRP A 293 -3.27 -1.82 8.84
N ASP A 294 -4.40 -1.50 9.44
CA ASP A 294 -4.93 -2.27 10.58
C ASP A 294 -5.70 -3.49 10.06
N LEU A 295 -5.07 -4.64 10.10
CA LEU A 295 -5.61 -5.88 9.56
C LEU A 295 -6.11 -6.86 10.64
N LYS A 296 -6.02 -6.48 11.93
CA LYS A 296 -6.39 -7.37 13.04
C LYS A 296 -7.86 -7.76 13.03
N ALA A 297 -8.74 -6.77 12.90
CA ALA A 297 -10.18 -7.00 12.89
C ALA A 297 -10.61 -7.77 11.63
N LEU A 298 -10.04 -7.43 10.48
CA LEU A 298 -10.30 -8.13 9.22
C LEU A 298 -9.94 -9.61 9.31
N ALA A 299 -8.73 -9.93 9.80
CA ALA A 299 -8.28 -11.32 9.95
C ALA A 299 -9.20 -12.14 10.87
N LYS A 300 -9.68 -11.52 11.96
CA LYS A 300 -10.64 -12.14 12.88
C LYS A 300 -11.95 -12.49 12.19
N GLU A 301 -12.53 -11.56 11.45
CA GLU A 301 -13.80 -11.79 10.75
C GLU A 301 -13.62 -12.77 9.57
N CYS A 302 -12.55 -12.67 8.77
CA CYS A 302 -12.23 -13.64 7.73
C CYS A 302 -12.13 -15.07 8.27
N LYS A 303 -11.42 -15.26 9.40
CA LYS A 303 -11.32 -16.57 10.06
C LYS A 303 -12.68 -17.09 10.53
N LYS A 304 -13.51 -16.23 11.10
CA LYS A 304 -14.85 -16.57 11.60
C LYS A 304 -15.77 -17.04 10.49
N VAL A 305 -15.76 -16.37 9.34
CA VAL A 305 -16.61 -16.72 8.18
C VAL A 305 -15.96 -17.74 7.24
N GLY A 306 -14.70 -18.11 7.48
CA GLY A 306 -13.95 -19.08 6.67
C GLY A 306 -13.64 -18.57 5.26
N ARG A 307 -13.48 -17.24 5.08
CA ARG A 307 -13.31 -16.61 3.78
C ARG A 307 -12.38 -15.40 3.86
N TYR A 308 -11.41 -15.33 2.96
CA TYR A 308 -10.33 -14.36 2.98
C TYR A 308 -10.36 -13.42 1.75
N SER A 309 -11.50 -13.34 1.06
CA SER A 309 -11.76 -12.35 0.02
C SER A 309 -13.00 -11.54 0.37
N PHE A 310 -13.03 -10.28 -0.06
CA PHE A 310 -14.06 -9.29 0.29
C PHE A 310 -14.08 -8.17 -0.75
N LEU A 311 -15.16 -7.39 -0.77
CA LEU A 311 -15.14 -6.12 -1.48
C LEU A 311 -14.25 -5.13 -0.71
N LEU A 312 -13.27 -4.56 -1.38
CA LEU A 312 -12.46 -3.45 -0.87
C LEU A 312 -12.87 -2.15 -1.54
N THR A 313 -13.10 -1.12 -0.74
CA THR A 313 -13.23 0.27 -1.20
C THR A 313 -12.18 1.13 -0.54
N SER A 314 -11.64 2.10 -1.28
CA SER A 314 -10.67 3.06 -0.76
C SER A 314 -10.76 4.38 -1.52
N ALA A 315 -10.78 5.48 -0.79
CA ALA A 315 -10.78 6.83 -1.33
C ALA A 315 -9.75 7.68 -0.57
N PRO A 316 -8.50 7.77 -1.04
CA PRO A 316 -7.47 8.63 -0.45
C PRO A 316 -7.92 10.09 -0.33
N LEU A 317 -7.20 10.90 0.43
CA LEU A 317 -7.47 12.33 0.48
C LEU A 317 -7.34 12.94 -0.92
N ASN A 318 -8.32 13.78 -1.30
CA ASN A 318 -8.29 14.50 -2.57
C ASN A 318 -7.44 15.78 -2.44
N VAL A 319 -6.13 15.57 -2.36
CA VAL A 319 -5.15 16.67 -2.31
C VAL A 319 -4.35 16.63 -3.61
N PRO A 320 -4.49 17.65 -4.47
CA PRO A 320 -3.74 17.72 -5.72
C PRO A 320 -2.23 17.59 -5.52
N GLY A 321 -1.60 16.69 -6.29
CA GLY A 321 -0.17 16.42 -6.20
C GLY A 321 0.25 15.54 -5.01
N ALA A 322 -0.68 14.94 -4.27
CA ALA A 322 -0.37 14.11 -3.10
C ALA A 322 0.42 12.86 -3.48
N VAL A 323 1.58 12.68 -2.84
CA VAL A 323 2.46 11.51 -3.03
C VAL A 323 2.13 10.37 -2.06
N GLY A 324 1.43 10.64 -0.99
CA GLY A 324 0.94 9.67 -0.01
C GLY A 324 -0.35 10.15 0.64
N SER A 325 -1.19 9.23 1.13
CA SER A 325 -2.45 9.58 1.78
C SER A 325 -2.93 8.45 2.69
N PRO A 326 -3.59 8.76 3.81
CA PRO A 326 -4.43 7.78 4.48
C PRO A 326 -5.35 7.10 3.46
N PRO A 327 -5.51 5.76 3.52
CA PRO A 327 -6.18 5.02 2.46
C PRO A 327 -7.70 5.15 2.52
N ASN A 328 -8.27 5.49 3.65
CA ASN A 328 -9.71 5.43 3.91
C ASN A 328 -10.29 4.10 3.39
N ALA A 329 -9.60 3.01 3.71
CA ALA A 329 -9.92 1.70 3.19
C ALA A 329 -10.95 0.98 4.06
N LEU A 330 -11.92 0.34 3.39
CA LEU A 330 -13.00 -0.42 4.01
C LEU A 330 -13.12 -1.78 3.33
N ALA A 331 -13.03 -2.86 4.12
CA ALA A 331 -13.35 -4.21 3.68
C ALA A 331 -14.81 -4.54 4.02
N ILE A 332 -15.54 -5.15 3.08
CA ILE A 332 -16.95 -5.56 3.25
C ILE A 332 -17.08 -7.03 2.85
N LEU A 333 -17.39 -7.90 3.84
CA LEU A 333 -17.53 -9.35 3.69
C LEU A 333 -18.98 -9.76 3.41
#